data_6bacf7902147e3f74f6e949f09d21b6c
#
_entry.id   6bacf7902147e3f74f6e949f09d21b6c
#
_cell.length_a   1.000
_cell.length_b   1.000
_cell.length_c   1.000
_cell.angle_alpha   90.00
_cell.angle_beta   90.00
_cell.angle_gamma   90.00
#
_symmetry.space_group_name_H-M   'P 1'
#
loop_
_entity.id
_entity.type
_entity.pdbx_description
1 polymer ?
#
loop_
_entity_poly.entity_id
_entity_poly.type
_entity_poly.pdbx_seq_one_letter_code
_entity_poly.pdbx_strand_id
1 'polypeptide(L)'
;MNHCGLRFANCELKKANLNPKSAIRNPQLRGFTLLEVMVAVAILGMVLVTLLGVKNRSMQDVMIADHITTATLLAKRKMNESLVTAGTRTVMEKEDEGEFPEEEYKEYTWKQSISQLQPMENVRVTEVRVAVLWKEGERQEMVELKSYE
;
A
#
# COMPACT_ATOMS: atom_id res chain seq x y z
N MET A 1 -81.66 29.37 32.49
CA MET A 1 -82.10 30.04 31.26
C MET A 1 -81.17 29.58 30.14
N ASN A 2 -81.79 29.14 29.07
CA ASN A 2 -81.31 28.87 27.75
C ASN A 2 -80.67 27.51 27.50
N HIS A 3 -81.58 26.67 27.05
CA HIS A 3 -81.40 25.42 26.31
C HIS A 3 -80.60 25.63 25.03
N CYS A 4 -79.62 24.78 24.77
CA CYS A 4 -79.12 24.60 23.42
C CYS A 4 -79.28 23.14 23.03
N GLY A 5 -80.25 22.86 22.10
CA GLY A 5 -80.63 21.55 21.67
C GLY A 5 -79.57 20.93 20.74
N LEU A 6 -79.22 19.72 21.05
CA LEU A 6 -78.40 18.83 20.20
C LEU A 6 -79.25 18.31 19.08
N ARG A 7 -79.14 18.84 17.83
CA ARG A 7 -79.67 18.22 16.62
C ARG A 7 -78.67 17.12 16.18
N PHE A 8 -79.07 15.89 16.36
CA PHE A 8 -78.41 14.75 15.68
C PHE A 8 -78.71 14.83 14.16
N ALA A 9 -77.74 15.27 13.41
CA ALA A 9 -77.71 15.17 11.99
C ALA A 9 -77.45 13.72 11.59
N ASN A 10 -78.39 13.08 10.97
CA ASN A 10 -78.22 11.78 10.32
C ASN A 10 -77.08 11.83 9.32
N CYS A 11 -75.99 11.18 9.69
CA CYS A 11 -74.94 10.90 8.76
C CYS A 11 -75.28 9.66 7.97
N GLU A 12 -75.94 9.86 6.81
CA GLU A 12 -76.11 8.79 5.83
C GLU A 12 -74.71 8.33 5.39
N LEU A 13 -74.30 7.16 5.87
CA LEU A 13 -73.21 6.40 5.34
C LEU A 13 -73.44 6.01 3.91
N LYS A 14 -73.04 6.86 2.99
CA LYS A 14 -72.96 6.54 1.58
C LYS A 14 -72.01 5.36 1.48
N LYS A 15 -72.56 4.14 1.29
CA LYS A 15 -71.78 2.95 0.97
C LYS A 15 -70.95 3.24 -0.28
N ALA A 16 -69.69 3.65 -0.06
CA ALA A 16 -68.73 3.68 -1.12
C ALA A 16 -68.53 2.23 -1.58
N ASN A 17 -69.00 2.00 -2.80
CA ASN A 17 -68.84 0.75 -3.50
C ASN A 17 -67.36 0.54 -3.76
N LEU A 18 -66.64 -0.01 -2.76
CA LEU A 18 -65.27 -0.45 -2.85
C LEU A 18 -65.26 -1.65 -3.80
N ASN A 19 -65.05 -1.35 -5.07
CA ASN A 19 -64.79 -2.35 -6.08
C ASN A 19 -63.43 -3.00 -5.75
N PRO A 20 -63.36 -4.26 -5.26
CA PRO A 20 -62.10 -4.90 -4.88
C PRO A 20 -61.35 -5.47 -6.10
N LYS A 21 -61.35 -4.71 -7.19
CA LYS A 21 -60.49 -4.98 -8.35
C LYS A 21 -59.31 -4.00 -8.37
N SER A 22 -58.71 -3.72 -7.23
CA SER A 22 -57.30 -3.37 -7.25
C SER A 22 -56.57 -4.64 -7.70
N ALA A 23 -56.40 -4.76 -9.01
CA ALA A 23 -55.52 -5.74 -9.58
C ALA A 23 -54.17 -5.61 -8.88
N ILE A 24 -53.90 -6.51 -7.95
CA ILE A 24 -52.53 -6.79 -7.51
C ILE A 24 -51.82 -7.13 -8.81
N ARG A 25 -51.16 -6.12 -9.39
CA ARG A 25 -50.21 -6.33 -10.47
C ARG A 25 -49.13 -7.20 -9.83
N ASN A 26 -49.33 -8.49 -10.01
CA ASN A 26 -48.33 -9.48 -9.65
C ASN A 26 -47.06 -9.05 -10.38
N PRO A 27 -45.99 -8.53 -9.68
CA PRO A 27 -44.75 -8.25 -10.35
C PRO A 27 -44.32 -9.58 -10.94
N GLN A 28 -44.35 -9.68 -12.27
CA GLN A 28 -43.86 -10.86 -12.97
C GLN A 28 -42.38 -10.97 -12.51
N LEU A 29 -42.12 -11.89 -11.60
CA LEU A 29 -40.80 -12.32 -11.25
C LEU A 29 -40.20 -12.91 -12.54
N ARG A 30 -39.50 -12.06 -13.27
CA ARG A 30 -38.70 -12.50 -14.42
C ARG A 30 -37.65 -13.43 -13.85
N GLY A 31 -37.84 -14.72 -14.05
CA GLY A 31 -36.79 -15.71 -13.76
C GLY A 31 -35.55 -15.41 -14.61
N PHE A 32 -34.40 -15.58 -14.03
CA PHE A 32 -33.12 -15.47 -14.77
C PHE A 32 -33.10 -16.55 -15.86
N THR A 33 -32.64 -16.15 -17.05
CA THR A 33 -32.40 -17.11 -18.12
C THR A 33 -31.12 -17.88 -17.84
N LEU A 34 -31.08 -19.15 -18.24
CA LEU A 34 -29.87 -19.98 -18.10
C LEU A 34 -28.64 -19.33 -18.77
N LEU A 35 -28.87 -18.66 -19.91
CA LEU A 35 -27.83 -17.93 -20.63
C LEU A 35 -27.28 -16.76 -19.81
N GLU A 36 -28.13 -16.01 -19.10
CA GLU A 36 -27.71 -14.87 -18.26
C GLU A 36 -26.83 -15.33 -17.12
N VAL A 37 -27.14 -16.45 -16.48
CA VAL A 37 -26.29 -17.04 -15.43
C VAL A 37 -24.99 -17.51 -16.00
N MET A 38 -24.95 -18.14 -17.17
CA MET A 38 -23.68 -18.57 -17.80
C MET A 38 -22.78 -17.38 -18.14
N VAL A 39 -23.33 -16.30 -18.68
CA VAL A 39 -22.57 -15.08 -18.99
C VAL A 39 -22.07 -14.42 -17.70
N ALA A 40 -22.91 -14.33 -16.67
CA ALA A 40 -22.51 -13.76 -15.39
C ALA A 40 -21.34 -14.52 -14.74
N VAL A 41 -21.41 -15.86 -14.75
CA VAL A 41 -20.31 -16.70 -14.20
C VAL A 41 -19.05 -16.59 -15.04
N ALA A 42 -19.17 -16.48 -16.37
CA ALA A 42 -18.01 -16.28 -17.24
C ALA A 42 -17.31 -14.96 -16.95
N ILE A 43 -18.05 -13.86 -16.82
CA ILE A 43 -17.50 -12.53 -16.46
C ILE A 43 -16.88 -12.57 -15.07
N LEU A 44 -17.57 -13.17 -14.10
CA LEU A 44 -17.07 -13.31 -12.74
C LEU A 44 -15.75 -14.07 -12.71
N GLY A 45 -15.65 -15.17 -13.46
CA GLY A 45 -14.41 -15.94 -13.57
C GLY A 45 -13.24 -15.13 -14.12
N MET A 46 -13.44 -14.36 -15.19
CA MET A 46 -12.41 -13.49 -15.76
C MET A 46 -11.95 -12.43 -14.76
N VAL A 47 -12.88 -11.78 -14.06
CA VAL A 47 -12.57 -10.76 -13.05
C VAL A 47 -11.79 -11.36 -11.88
N LEU A 48 -12.18 -12.54 -11.43
CA LEU A 48 -11.51 -13.21 -10.32
C LEU A 48 -10.05 -13.53 -10.64
N VAL A 49 -9.78 -14.06 -11.85
CA VAL A 49 -8.41 -14.37 -12.29
C VAL A 49 -7.54 -13.12 -12.34
N THR A 50 -8.06 -12.01 -12.87
CA THR A 50 -7.32 -10.74 -12.92
C THR A 50 -7.03 -10.19 -11.53
N LEU A 51 -7.99 -10.24 -10.60
CA LEU A 51 -7.80 -9.80 -9.21
C LEU A 51 -6.74 -10.63 -8.48
N LEU A 52 -6.72 -11.94 -8.68
CA LEU A 52 -5.70 -12.81 -8.08
C LEU A 52 -4.30 -12.48 -8.62
N GLY A 53 -4.19 -12.17 -9.90
CA GLY A 53 -2.92 -11.74 -10.51
C GLY A 53 -2.40 -10.43 -9.92
N VAL A 54 -3.26 -9.44 -9.72
CA VAL A 54 -2.90 -8.15 -9.10
C VAL A 54 -2.47 -8.34 -7.65
N LYS A 55 -3.19 -9.17 -6.88
CA LYS A 55 -2.85 -9.44 -5.47
C LYS A 55 -1.45 -10.05 -5.34
N ASN A 56 -1.09 -10.98 -6.22
CA ASN A 56 0.23 -11.63 -6.15
C ASN A 56 1.36 -10.63 -6.44
N ARG A 57 1.20 -9.73 -7.42
CA ARG A 57 2.16 -8.66 -7.68
C ARG A 57 2.30 -7.70 -6.50
N SER A 58 1.17 -7.27 -5.93
CA SER A 58 1.19 -6.33 -4.81
C SER A 58 1.93 -6.88 -3.59
N MET A 59 1.87 -8.19 -3.33
CA MET A 59 2.64 -8.80 -2.24
C MET A 59 4.15 -8.78 -2.52
N GLN A 60 4.58 -9.00 -3.76
CA GLN A 60 5.99 -8.90 -4.13
C GLN A 60 6.50 -7.46 -3.98
N ASP A 61 5.74 -6.47 -4.45
CA ASP A 61 6.10 -5.06 -4.33
C ASP A 61 6.25 -4.62 -2.85
N VAL A 62 5.42 -5.15 -1.95
CA VAL A 62 5.52 -4.87 -0.51
C VAL A 62 6.79 -5.47 0.09
N MET A 63 7.17 -6.68 -0.27
CA MET A 63 8.41 -7.31 0.19
C MET A 63 9.64 -6.52 -0.26
N ILE A 64 9.67 -6.10 -1.52
CA ILE A 64 10.76 -5.27 -2.05
C ILE A 64 10.84 -3.93 -1.30
N ALA A 65 9.70 -3.28 -1.03
CA ALA A 65 9.66 -2.03 -0.28
C ALA A 65 10.17 -2.18 1.16
N ASP A 66 9.91 -3.31 1.80
CA ASP A 66 10.40 -3.63 3.15
C ASP A 66 11.92 -3.81 3.15
N HIS A 67 12.46 -4.58 2.20
CA HIS A 67 13.90 -4.73 2.03
C HIS A 67 14.60 -3.39 1.76
N ILE A 68 14.06 -2.54 0.88
CA ILE A 68 14.61 -1.21 0.60
C ILE A 68 14.59 -0.35 1.87
N THR A 69 13.53 -0.39 2.65
CA THR A 69 13.40 0.39 3.89
C THR A 69 14.43 -0.07 4.91
N THR A 70 14.56 -1.36 5.13
CA THR A 70 15.54 -1.96 6.04
C THR A 70 16.96 -1.65 5.60
N ALA A 71 17.29 -1.86 4.32
CA ALA A 71 18.61 -1.55 3.76
C ALA A 71 18.96 -0.05 3.91
N THR A 72 17.98 0.84 3.73
CA THR A 72 18.18 2.29 3.92
C THR A 72 18.48 2.64 5.38
N LEU A 73 17.78 2.01 6.33
CA LEU A 73 18.04 2.23 7.75
C LEU A 73 19.44 1.72 8.16
N LEU A 74 19.82 0.54 7.67
CA LEU A 74 21.14 -0.03 7.88
C LEU A 74 22.24 0.84 7.26
N ALA A 75 22.04 1.33 6.04
CA ALA A 75 22.95 2.23 5.36
C ALA A 75 23.11 3.56 6.13
N LYS A 76 22.03 4.15 6.65
CA LYS A 76 22.09 5.35 7.50
C LYS A 76 22.84 5.11 8.80
N ARG A 77 22.59 3.98 9.46
CA ARG A 77 23.32 3.59 10.68
C ARG A 77 24.82 3.50 10.39
N LYS A 78 25.20 2.80 9.31
CA LYS A 78 26.61 2.64 8.92
C LYS A 78 27.24 3.96 8.48
N MET A 79 26.49 4.80 7.77
CA MET A 79 26.94 6.15 7.40
C MET A 79 27.25 6.99 8.63
N ASN A 80 26.38 7.02 9.63
CA ASN A 80 26.62 7.76 10.87
C ASN A 80 27.85 7.26 11.62
N GLU A 81 28.07 5.94 11.69
CA GLU A 81 29.25 5.35 12.28
C GLU A 81 30.52 5.80 11.54
N SER A 82 30.46 5.83 10.22
CA SER A 82 31.54 6.24 9.35
C SER A 82 31.91 7.73 9.51
N LEU A 83 30.90 8.60 9.57
CA LEU A 83 31.09 10.04 9.76
C LEU A 83 31.71 10.36 11.11
N VAL A 84 31.28 9.71 12.19
CA VAL A 84 31.88 9.85 13.52
C VAL A 84 33.35 9.42 13.50
N THR A 85 33.68 8.37 12.78
CA THR A 85 35.05 7.87 12.68
C THR A 85 35.90 8.75 11.77
N ALA A 86 35.36 9.29 10.70
CA ALA A 86 36.05 10.20 9.77
C ALA A 86 36.38 11.53 10.42
N GLY A 87 35.48 12.12 11.22
CA GLY A 87 35.71 13.38 11.93
C GLY A 87 36.80 13.32 13.00
N THR A 88 37.22 12.13 13.41
CA THR A 88 38.25 11.94 14.44
C THR A 88 39.62 11.59 13.91
N ARG A 89 39.79 11.29 12.62
CA ARG A 89 41.07 10.86 12.03
C ARG A 89 41.34 11.56 10.70
N THR A 90 42.61 11.77 10.38
CA THR A 90 43.06 12.13 9.03
C THR A 90 42.58 11.02 8.07
N VAL A 91 41.62 11.36 7.22
CA VAL A 91 40.95 10.40 6.34
C VAL A 91 41.95 9.95 5.28
N MET A 92 42.39 8.70 5.36
CA MET A 92 43.00 8.00 4.23
C MET A 92 41.87 7.33 3.41
N GLU A 93 42.05 7.28 2.11
CA GLU A 93 41.17 6.49 1.24
C GLU A 93 41.11 5.08 1.81
N LYS A 94 39.87 4.63 2.10
CA LYS A 94 39.59 3.34 2.69
C LYS A 94 38.35 2.72 2.09
N GLU A 95 38.50 1.48 1.67
CA GLU A 95 37.35 0.64 1.30
C GLU A 95 37.27 -0.47 2.34
N ASP A 96 36.06 -0.63 2.90
CA ASP A 96 35.74 -1.69 3.84
C ASP A 96 34.44 -2.37 3.39
N GLU A 97 34.37 -3.65 3.61
CA GLU A 97 33.14 -4.43 3.40
C GLU A 97 32.93 -5.42 4.55
N GLY A 98 31.68 -5.80 4.78
CA GLY A 98 31.36 -6.73 5.83
C GLY A 98 29.88 -7.09 5.90
N GLU A 99 29.57 -7.89 6.90
CA GLU A 99 28.20 -8.31 7.22
C GLU A 99 27.75 -7.61 8.50
N PHE A 100 26.43 -7.55 8.70
CA PHE A 100 25.89 -7.06 9.96
C PHE A 100 25.93 -8.16 11.02
N PRO A 101 26.32 -7.85 12.28
CA PRO A 101 26.49 -8.86 13.33
C PRO A 101 25.15 -9.42 13.84
N GLU A 102 24.04 -8.73 13.61
CA GLU A 102 22.72 -9.15 14.03
C GLU A 102 22.19 -10.26 13.14
N GLU A 103 21.62 -11.33 13.73
CA GLU A 103 21.06 -12.47 12.98
C GLU A 103 19.95 -12.09 12.00
N GLU A 104 19.19 -11.06 12.34
CA GLU A 104 18.09 -10.53 11.55
C GLU A 104 18.57 -9.93 10.20
N TYR A 105 19.82 -9.46 10.14
CA TYR A 105 20.37 -8.75 8.96
C TYR A 105 21.47 -9.52 8.25
N LYS A 106 21.58 -10.83 8.45
CA LYS A 106 22.61 -11.69 7.81
C LYS A 106 22.52 -11.73 6.28
N GLU A 107 21.35 -11.45 5.73
CA GLU A 107 21.15 -11.38 4.27
C GLU A 107 21.68 -10.06 3.66
N TYR A 108 22.00 -9.07 4.50
CA TYR A 108 22.51 -7.78 4.08
C TYR A 108 24.02 -7.71 4.26
N THR A 109 24.70 -7.27 3.21
CA THR A 109 26.13 -6.96 3.25
C THR A 109 26.33 -5.46 3.03
N TRP A 110 27.33 -4.88 3.65
CA TRP A 110 27.64 -3.48 3.46
C TRP A 110 29.00 -3.29 2.82
N LYS A 111 29.11 -2.26 2.00
CA LYS A 111 30.36 -1.75 1.44
C LYS A 111 30.48 -0.28 1.73
N GLN A 112 31.63 0.14 2.21
CA GLN A 112 31.92 1.53 2.53
C GLN A 112 33.15 1.96 1.77
N SER A 113 33.11 3.15 1.19
CA SER A 113 34.24 3.78 0.53
C SER A 113 34.35 5.24 0.98
N ILE A 114 35.54 5.62 1.43
CA ILE A 114 35.84 6.98 1.84
C ILE A 114 36.90 7.49 0.87
N SER A 115 36.62 8.60 0.19
CA SER A 115 37.53 9.22 -0.77
C SER A 115 37.62 10.73 -0.59
N GLN A 116 38.77 11.31 -0.89
CA GLN A 116 38.94 12.75 -0.88
C GLN A 116 38.83 13.31 -2.30
N LEU A 117 37.90 14.25 -2.46
CA LEU A 117 37.73 15.00 -3.68
C LEU A 117 38.31 16.40 -3.53
N GLN A 118 39.01 16.87 -4.56
CA GLN A 118 39.47 18.27 -4.66
C GLN A 118 38.74 18.98 -5.79
N PRO A 119 37.50 19.48 -5.53
CA PRO A 119 36.76 20.17 -6.56
C PRO A 119 37.34 21.52 -6.96
N MET A 120 38.20 22.13 -6.09
CA MET A 120 38.89 23.38 -6.35
C MET A 120 40.27 23.35 -5.65
N GLU A 121 41.19 24.23 -6.10
CA GLU A 121 42.60 24.24 -5.70
C GLU A 121 42.86 24.35 -4.18
N ASN A 122 41.88 24.86 -3.40
CA ASN A 122 41.99 25.01 -1.93
C ASN A 122 40.85 24.36 -1.14
N VAL A 123 39.98 23.58 -1.77
CA VAL A 123 38.81 22.95 -1.13
C VAL A 123 39.00 21.44 -1.19
N ARG A 124 39.10 20.80 -0.03
CA ARG A 124 39.09 19.34 0.13
C ARG A 124 37.71 18.94 0.66
N VAL A 125 37.07 18.01 -0.02
CA VAL A 125 35.81 17.46 0.39
C VAL A 125 35.97 15.96 0.55
N THR A 126 35.58 15.46 1.70
CA THR A 126 35.54 14.02 1.94
C THR A 126 34.21 13.46 1.47
N GLU A 127 34.25 12.54 0.53
CA GLU A 127 33.08 11.79 0.10
C GLU A 127 33.03 10.45 0.86
N VAL A 128 31.96 10.22 1.56
CA VAL A 128 31.66 8.94 2.21
C VAL A 128 30.53 8.27 1.48
N ARG A 129 30.78 7.07 0.97
CA ARG A 129 29.77 6.22 0.33
C ARG A 129 29.51 4.99 1.17
N VAL A 130 28.26 4.65 1.36
CA VAL A 130 27.87 3.40 1.99
C VAL A 130 26.82 2.74 1.09
N ALA A 131 27.10 1.54 0.67
CA ALA A 131 26.17 0.69 -0.09
C ALA A 131 25.79 -0.51 0.77
N VAL A 132 24.49 -0.80 0.84
CA VAL A 132 23.95 -2.03 1.45
C VAL A 132 23.35 -2.87 0.35
N LEU A 133 23.78 -4.12 0.28
CA LEU A 133 23.43 -5.08 -0.76
C LEU A 133 22.65 -6.23 -0.13
N TRP A 134 21.66 -6.73 -0.85
CA TRP A 134 20.93 -7.96 -0.50
C TRP A 134 20.56 -8.76 -1.76
N LYS A 135 20.12 -9.97 -1.56
CA LYS A 135 19.68 -10.85 -2.67
C LYS A 135 18.17 -10.90 -2.72
N GLU A 136 17.60 -10.56 -3.87
CA GLU A 136 16.18 -10.75 -4.19
C GLU A 136 16.05 -11.88 -5.22
N GLY A 137 15.89 -13.12 -4.75
CA GLY A 137 15.92 -14.31 -5.61
C GLY A 137 17.29 -14.49 -6.28
N GLU A 138 17.34 -14.34 -7.61
CA GLU A 138 18.60 -14.44 -8.37
C GLU A 138 19.27 -13.06 -8.62
N ARG A 139 18.61 -11.96 -8.25
CA ARG A 139 19.12 -10.61 -8.45
C ARG A 139 19.78 -10.08 -7.18
N GLN A 140 20.83 -9.33 -7.37
CA GLN A 140 21.45 -8.56 -6.31
C GLN A 140 20.95 -7.13 -6.41
N GLU A 141 20.31 -6.67 -5.36
CA GLU A 141 19.81 -5.30 -5.23
C GLU A 141 20.69 -4.54 -4.25
N MET A 142 20.73 -3.20 -4.37
CA MET A 142 21.51 -2.36 -3.47
C MET A 142 20.87 -1.00 -3.23
N VAL A 143 21.15 -0.45 -2.07
CA VAL A 143 20.90 0.95 -1.71
C VAL A 143 22.22 1.64 -1.43
N GLU A 144 22.49 2.74 -2.11
CA GLU A 144 23.71 3.54 -1.90
C GLU A 144 23.36 4.90 -1.30
N LEU A 145 24.06 5.28 -0.25
CA LEU A 145 24.02 6.61 0.35
C LEU A 145 25.37 7.29 0.17
N LYS A 146 25.36 8.60 -0.10
CA LYS A 146 26.53 9.45 -0.22
C LYS A 146 26.41 10.65 0.72
N SER A 147 27.49 10.98 1.38
CA SER A 147 27.61 12.20 2.18
C SER A 147 28.91 12.91 1.83
N TYR A 148 28.91 14.21 1.94
CA TYR A 148 30.05 15.08 1.66
C TYR A 148 30.32 15.95 2.88
N GLU A 149 31.58 15.98 3.35
CA GLU A 149 32.06 16.80 4.44
C GLU A 149 33.30 17.65 4.05
#